data_73dfc55a647b60616b6c1cc088135896
#
_entry.id   73dfc55a647b60616b6c1cc088135896
#
_cell.length_a   1.000
_cell.length_b   1.000
_cell.length_c   1.000
_cell.angle_alpha   90.00
_cell.angle_beta   90.00
_cell.angle_gamma   90.00
#
_symmetry.space_group_name_H-M   'P 1'
#
loop_
_entity.id
_entity.type
_entity.pdbx_description
1 polymer ?
#
loop_
_entity_poly.entity_id
_entity_poly.type
_entity_poly.pdbx_seq_one_letter_code
_entity_poly.pdbx_strand_id
1 'polypeptide(L)'
;RRDLSLVLDKQVTFAEIKDLVLTTETRLIKDIIAFDVYEGDKIPEGKKAYALGFTLLDGNKTLTDEEIDKTMTRLMGAFEVKMGAMIRK
;
A
#
# COMPACT_ATOMS: atom_id res chain seq x y z
N ARG A 1 -5.77 10.88 -4.71
CA ARG A 1 -5.62 9.43 -4.62
C ARG A 1 -4.28 8.97 -5.19
N ARG A 2 -3.64 8.03 -4.55
CA ARG A 2 -2.40 7.43 -5.01
C ARG A 2 -2.57 5.93 -5.16
N ASP A 3 -2.01 5.37 -6.21
CA ASP A 3 -2.09 3.96 -6.49
C ASP A 3 -0.71 3.31 -6.33
N LEU A 4 -0.70 2.07 -5.88
CA LEU A 4 0.52 1.33 -5.62
C LEU A 4 0.28 -0.14 -5.91
N SER A 5 1.26 -0.82 -6.51
CA SER A 5 1.19 -2.25 -6.73
C SER A 5 2.24 -2.96 -5.90
N LEU A 6 1.82 -4.02 -5.23
CA LEU A 6 2.67 -4.82 -4.37
C LEU A 6 2.66 -6.28 -4.81
N VAL A 7 3.80 -6.93 -4.75
CA VAL A 7 3.88 -8.40 -4.85
C VAL A 7 4.31 -8.91 -3.49
N LEU A 8 3.52 -9.80 -2.91
CA LEU A 8 3.77 -10.31 -1.58
C LEU A 8 3.26 -11.74 -1.45
N ASP A 9 3.48 -12.34 -0.29
CA ASP A 9 3.07 -13.72 -0.06
C ASP A 9 1.57 -13.89 -0.27
N LYS A 10 1.23 -14.98 -0.94
CA LYS A 10 -0.14 -15.34 -1.24
C LYS A 10 -1.03 -15.41 0.00
N GLN A 11 -0.44 -15.72 1.16
CA GLN A 11 -1.18 -15.84 2.42
C GLN A 11 -1.51 -14.51 3.09
N VAL A 12 -0.87 -13.43 2.68
CA VAL A 12 -1.14 -12.11 3.27
C VAL A 12 -2.50 -11.62 2.82
N THR A 13 -3.35 -11.25 3.77
CA THR A 13 -4.70 -10.80 3.48
C THR A 13 -4.76 -9.28 3.33
N PHE A 14 -5.83 -8.80 2.69
CA PHE A 14 -6.07 -7.36 2.59
C PHE A 14 -6.21 -6.72 3.99
N ALA A 15 -6.83 -7.44 4.93
CA ALA A 15 -6.97 -6.95 6.30
C ALA A 15 -5.61 -6.68 6.94
N GLU A 16 -4.63 -7.55 6.72
CA GLU A 16 -3.28 -7.36 7.22
C GLU A 16 -2.61 -6.15 6.59
N ILE A 17 -2.81 -5.97 5.28
CA ILE A 17 -2.29 -4.80 4.56
C ILE A 17 -2.90 -3.52 5.13
N LYS A 18 -4.20 -3.51 5.30
CA LYS A 18 -4.92 -2.35 5.82
C LYS A 18 -4.47 -2.01 7.24
N ASP A 19 -4.30 -3.01 8.09
CA ASP A 19 -3.82 -2.81 9.45
C ASP A 19 -2.42 -2.20 9.46
N LEU A 20 -1.53 -2.68 8.60
CA LEU A 20 -0.18 -2.14 8.52
C LEU A 20 -0.21 -0.67 8.09
N VAL A 21 -1.01 -0.35 7.07
CA VAL A 21 -1.15 1.02 6.59
C VAL A 21 -1.66 1.94 7.69
N LEU A 22 -2.74 1.54 8.34
CA LEU A 22 -3.37 2.38 9.38
C LEU A 22 -2.50 2.51 10.62
N THR A 23 -1.66 1.52 10.91
CA THR A 23 -0.72 1.57 12.02
C THR A 23 0.49 2.44 11.69
N THR A 24 0.94 2.39 10.44
CA THR A 24 2.11 3.14 10.00
C THR A 24 1.81 4.62 9.79
N GLU A 25 0.64 4.92 9.24
CA GLU A 25 0.25 6.29 8.92
C GLU A 25 -1.20 6.51 9.33
N THR A 26 -1.40 6.88 10.59
CA THR A 26 -2.73 6.98 11.19
C THR A 26 -3.47 8.26 10.84
N ARG A 27 -2.76 9.29 10.41
CA ARG A 27 -3.33 10.64 10.29
C ARG A 27 -3.74 11.03 8.88
N LEU A 28 -2.90 10.70 7.90
CA LEU A 28 -3.09 11.17 6.54
C LEU A 28 -3.83 10.18 5.64
N ILE A 29 -3.85 8.91 5.99
CA ILE A 29 -4.55 7.91 5.21
C ILE A 29 -6.00 7.85 5.67
N LYS A 30 -6.89 8.24 4.78
CA LYS A 30 -8.33 8.24 5.05
C LYS A 30 -8.95 6.91 4.70
N ASP A 31 -8.49 6.31 3.61
CA ASP A 31 -9.03 5.06 3.13
C ASP A 31 -8.01 4.32 2.27
N ILE A 32 -8.16 3.01 2.20
CA ILE A 32 -7.36 2.16 1.35
C ILE A 32 -8.27 1.11 0.74
N ILE A 33 -8.15 0.91 -0.56
CA ILE A 33 -8.91 -0.10 -1.28
C ILE A 33 -7.97 -0.99 -2.08
N ALA A 34 -8.35 -2.26 -2.24
CA ALA A 34 -7.71 -3.16 -3.17
C ALA A 34 -8.64 -3.28 -4.38
N PHE A 35 -8.26 -2.64 -5.49
CA PHE A 35 -9.12 -2.67 -6.67
C PHE A 35 -8.74 -3.78 -7.63
N ASP A 36 -7.64 -4.48 -7.38
CA ASP A 36 -7.28 -5.66 -8.14
C ASP A 36 -6.37 -6.55 -7.31
N VAL A 37 -6.55 -7.86 -7.43
CA VAL A 37 -5.68 -8.87 -6.83
C VAL A 37 -5.51 -9.95 -7.87
N TYR A 38 -4.28 -10.25 -8.24
CA TYR A 38 -4.06 -11.23 -9.30
C TYR A 38 -2.80 -12.07 -9.04
N GLU A 39 -2.84 -13.26 -9.61
CA GLU A 39 -1.73 -14.20 -9.68
C GLU A 39 -1.53 -14.51 -11.15
N GLY A 40 -0.36 -14.98 -11.51
CA GLY A 40 -0.13 -15.34 -12.90
C GLY A 40 1.32 -15.51 -13.25
N ASP A 41 1.58 -15.66 -14.55
CA ASP A 41 2.89 -16.02 -15.08
C ASP A 41 3.98 -15.00 -14.73
N LYS A 42 3.60 -13.75 -14.55
CA LYS A 42 4.55 -12.68 -14.24
C LYS A 42 4.75 -12.47 -12.73
N ILE A 43 4.03 -13.23 -11.92
CA ILE A 43 4.12 -13.14 -10.47
C ILE A 43 4.80 -14.42 -9.98
N PRO A 44 5.82 -14.30 -9.11
CA PRO A 44 6.50 -15.51 -8.60
C PRO A 44 5.53 -16.48 -7.94
N GLU A 45 5.83 -17.76 -8.06
CA GLU A 45 5.02 -18.80 -7.42
C GLU A 45 4.95 -18.57 -5.91
N GLY A 46 3.77 -18.75 -5.34
CA GLY A 46 3.54 -18.50 -3.93
C GLY A 46 3.29 -17.05 -3.57
N LYS A 47 3.23 -16.19 -4.59
CA LYS A 47 3.01 -14.75 -4.42
C LYS A 47 1.75 -14.32 -5.14
N LYS A 48 1.28 -13.14 -4.80
CA LYS A 48 0.19 -12.48 -5.51
C LYS A 48 0.44 -10.98 -5.57
N ALA A 49 -0.20 -10.32 -6.50
CA ALA A 49 -0.08 -8.88 -6.65
C ALA A 49 -1.37 -8.20 -6.20
N TYR A 50 -1.22 -7.15 -5.44
CA TYR A 50 -2.32 -6.27 -5.06
C TYR A 50 -2.14 -4.93 -5.74
N ALA A 51 -3.21 -4.45 -6.36
CA ALA A 51 -3.27 -3.07 -6.82
C ALA A 51 -4.10 -2.29 -5.80
N LEU A 52 -3.46 -1.36 -5.12
CA LEU A 52 -4.03 -0.64 -4.00
C LEU A 52 -4.25 0.83 -4.36
N GLY A 53 -5.35 1.40 -3.89
CA GLY A 53 -5.59 2.82 -3.98
C GLY A 53 -5.67 3.41 -2.58
N PHE A 54 -4.95 4.52 -2.38
CA PHE A 54 -4.92 5.22 -1.11
C PHE A 54 -5.56 6.59 -1.25
N THR A 55 -6.45 6.91 -0.33
CA THR A 55 -7.00 8.25 -0.23
C THR A 55 -6.30 8.96 0.92
N LEU A 56 -5.57 10.02 0.59
CA LEU A 56 -4.84 10.80 1.58
C LEU A 56 -5.58 12.12 1.79
N LEU A 57 -5.76 12.49 3.04
CA LEU A 57 -6.50 13.69 3.38
C LEU A 57 -6.05 14.20 4.75
N ASP A 58 -5.78 15.51 4.80
CA ASP A 58 -5.62 16.19 6.08
C ASP A 58 -6.85 17.09 6.25
N GLY A 59 -7.61 16.89 7.30
CA GLY A 59 -8.88 17.56 7.50
C GLY A 59 -8.82 19.08 7.53
N ASN A 60 -7.64 19.65 7.76
CA ASN A 60 -7.49 21.09 7.97
C ASN A 60 -6.74 21.80 6.86
N LYS A 61 -6.16 21.09 5.92
CA LYS A 61 -5.35 21.71 4.86
C LYS A 61 -5.21 20.80 3.65
N THR A 62 -4.80 21.42 2.54
CA THR A 62 -4.45 20.71 1.33
C THR A 62 -3.06 20.10 1.49
N LEU A 63 -2.94 18.81 1.20
CA LEU A 63 -1.64 18.14 1.22
C LEU A 63 -0.81 18.54 0.03
N THR A 64 0.47 18.81 0.26
CA THR A 64 1.42 19.08 -0.83
C THR A 64 1.89 17.76 -1.43
N ASP A 65 2.38 17.81 -2.67
CA ASP A 65 2.95 16.64 -3.31
C ASP A 65 4.11 16.06 -2.50
N GLU A 66 4.90 16.94 -1.88
CA GLU A 66 6.01 16.50 -1.03
C GLU A 66 5.52 15.70 0.18
N GLU A 67 4.46 16.15 0.83
CA GLU A 67 3.87 15.44 1.96
C GLU A 67 3.31 14.08 1.54
N ILE A 68 2.64 14.03 0.40
CA ILE A 68 2.09 12.80 -0.16
C ILE A 68 3.23 11.82 -0.47
N ASP A 69 4.28 12.29 -1.12
CA ASP A 69 5.41 11.45 -1.48
C ASP A 69 6.13 10.89 -0.25
N LYS A 70 6.28 11.69 0.79
CA LYS A 70 6.88 11.21 2.04
C LYS A 70 6.04 10.12 2.68
N THR A 71 4.74 10.29 2.70
CA THR A 71 3.81 9.30 3.24
C THR A 71 3.88 8.00 2.46
N MET A 72 3.84 8.10 1.13
CA MET A 72 3.92 6.91 0.28
C MET A 72 5.26 6.20 0.43
N THR A 73 6.36 6.94 0.53
CA THR A 73 7.68 6.33 0.75
C THR A 73 7.73 5.58 2.07
N ARG A 74 7.13 6.15 3.11
CA ARG A 74 7.05 5.49 4.43
C ARG A 74 6.25 4.19 4.35
N LEU A 75 5.13 4.23 3.65
CA LEU A 75 4.29 3.04 3.47
C LEU A 75 5.02 1.96 2.67
N MET A 76 5.71 2.34 1.60
CA MET A 76 6.49 1.40 0.82
C MET A 76 7.57 0.72 1.67
N GLY A 77 8.28 1.49 2.49
CA GLY A 77 9.27 0.95 3.41
C GLY A 77 8.66 -0.03 4.40
N ALA A 78 7.49 0.29 4.94
CA ALA A 78 6.80 -0.59 5.88
C ALA A 78 6.41 -1.91 5.21
N PHE A 79 5.89 -1.88 3.98
CA PHE A 79 5.55 -3.09 3.25
C PHE A 79 6.78 -3.95 3.01
N GLU A 80 7.88 -3.36 2.62
CA GLU A 80 9.11 -4.09 2.35
C GLU A 80 9.67 -4.75 3.63
N VAL A 81 9.72 -4.00 4.72
CA VAL A 81 10.31 -4.47 5.97
C VAL A 81 9.39 -5.44 6.72
N LYS A 82 8.11 -5.10 6.82
CA LYS A 82 7.16 -5.88 7.63
C LYS A 82 6.55 -7.07 6.92
N MET A 83 6.38 -6.97 5.61
CA MET A 83 5.70 -8.00 4.81
C MET A 83 6.59 -8.64 3.77
N GLY A 84 7.82 -8.14 3.61
CA GLY A 84 8.69 -8.64 2.56
C GLY A 84 8.14 -8.39 1.17
N ALA A 85 7.31 -7.36 1.02
CA ALA A 85 6.67 -7.06 -0.24
C ALA A 85 7.65 -6.46 -1.24
N MET A 86 7.40 -6.73 -2.51
CA MET A 86 8.12 -6.12 -3.62
C MET A 86 7.23 -5.04 -4.22
N ILE A 87 7.74 -3.81 -4.27
CA ILE A 87 6.96 -2.70 -4.81
C ILE A 87 7.11 -2.68 -6.31
N ARG A 88 5.98 -2.59 -7.00
CA ARG A 88 5.95 -2.43 -8.46
C ARG A 88 5.37 -1.06 -8.79
N LYS A 89 6.09 -0.36 -9.64
CA LYS A 89 5.65 0.96 -10.09
C LYS A 89 5.21 0.92 -11.54
#